data_70308ac280ddc528a45d7601838be4fa
#
_entry.id   70308ac280ddc528a45d7601838be4fa
#
_cell.length_a   1.000
_cell.length_b   1.000
_cell.length_c   1.000
_cell.angle_alpha   90.00
_cell.angle_beta   90.00
_cell.angle_gamma   90.00
#
_symmetry.space_group_name_H-M   'P 1'
#
loop_
_entity.id
_entity.type
_entity.pdbx_description
1 polymer ?
#
loop_
_entity_poly.entity_id
_entity_poly.type
_entity_poly.pdbx_seq_one_letter_code
_entity_poly.pdbx_strand_id
1 'polypeptide(L)'
;MRTRNLKFYLANLWIEVERMFQFYQKDDEKFLGAIQRFLDLYLKALSKANTNSRKKELARMKESVLDYFFWDNTYKSTKNSLLKYFKVFYY
;
A
#
# COMPACT_ATOMS: atom_id res chain seq x y z
N MET A 1 2.47 -24.14 11.17
CA MET A 1 1.77 -23.11 10.37
C MET A 1 2.81 -22.24 9.68
N ARG A 2 2.68 -22.07 8.38
CA ARG A 2 3.65 -21.26 7.64
C ARG A 2 3.43 -19.79 7.91
N THR A 3 4.52 -19.09 8.24
CA THR A 3 4.49 -17.64 8.37
C THR A 3 4.46 -17.02 6.98
N ARG A 4 3.55 -16.08 6.75
CA ARG A 4 3.48 -15.33 5.49
C ARG A 4 4.70 -14.43 5.38
N ASN A 5 5.29 -14.35 4.20
CA ASN A 5 6.45 -13.50 3.98
C ASN A 5 6.04 -12.10 3.50
N LEU A 6 7.02 -11.21 3.41
CA LEU A 6 6.79 -9.82 3.01
C LEU A 6 6.14 -9.72 1.62
N LYS A 7 6.57 -10.56 0.67
CA LYS A 7 6.01 -10.52 -0.69
C LYS A 7 4.52 -10.82 -0.71
N PHE A 8 4.05 -11.73 0.16
CA PHE A 8 2.63 -12.04 0.28
C PHE A 8 1.85 -10.79 0.67
N TYR A 9 2.31 -10.08 1.71
CA TYR A 9 1.61 -8.89 2.18
C TYR A 9 1.67 -7.76 1.16
N LEU A 10 2.77 -7.61 0.44
CA LEU A 10 2.90 -6.58 -0.59
C LEU A 10 1.97 -6.82 -1.76
N ALA A 11 1.82 -8.08 -2.19
CA ALA A 11 0.86 -8.43 -3.23
C ALA A 11 -0.56 -8.06 -2.82
N ASN A 12 -0.92 -8.38 -1.57
CA ASN A 12 -2.25 -8.07 -1.06
C ASN A 12 -2.46 -6.56 -0.85
N LEU A 13 -1.41 -5.85 -0.41
CA LEU A 13 -1.46 -4.39 -0.33
C LEU A 13 -1.76 -3.76 -1.70
N TRP A 14 -1.09 -4.25 -2.75
CA TRP A 14 -1.33 -3.71 -4.09
C TRP A 14 -2.76 -3.96 -4.55
N ILE A 15 -3.32 -5.14 -4.24
CA ILE A 15 -4.72 -5.44 -4.54
C ILE A 15 -5.65 -4.41 -3.89
N GLU A 16 -5.40 -4.05 -2.63
CA GLU A 16 -6.22 -3.06 -1.95
C GLU A 16 -6.03 -1.65 -2.53
N VAL A 17 -4.81 -1.31 -2.95
CA VAL A 17 -4.58 -0.03 -3.64
C VAL A 17 -5.37 0.02 -4.95
N GLU A 18 -5.40 -1.06 -5.72
CA GLU A 18 -6.20 -1.12 -6.95
C GLU A 18 -7.68 -0.94 -6.65
N ARG A 19 -8.18 -1.54 -5.56
CA ARG A 19 -9.56 -1.34 -5.13
C ARG A 19 -9.82 0.10 -4.73
N MET A 20 -8.86 0.76 -4.08
CA MET A 20 -8.97 2.18 -3.75
C MET A 20 -9.13 3.01 -5.02
N PHE A 21 -8.34 2.76 -6.07
CA PHE A 21 -8.50 3.43 -7.35
C PHE A 21 -9.87 3.16 -7.98
N GLN A 22 -10.31 1.90 -7.89
CA GLN A 22 -11.59 1.49 -8.48
C GLN A 22 -12.79 2.17 -7.85
N PHE A 23 -12.79 2.31 -6.52
CA PHE A 23 -13.96 2.80 -5.78
C PHE A 23 -13.86 4.26 -5.38
N TYR A 24 -12.73 4.91 -5.58
CA TYR A 24 -12.56 6.33 -5.21
C TYR A 24 -13.61 7.19 -5.88
N GLN A 25 -14.36 7.93 -5.06
CA GLN A 25 -15.44 8.81 -5.50
C GLN A 25 -16.59 8.11 -6.25
N LYS A 26 -16.65 6.79 -6.17
CA LYS A 26 -17.72 5.99 -6.79
C LYS A 26 -18.52 5.20 -5.77
N ASP A 27 -17.85 4.62 -4.77
CA ASP A 27 -18.48 3.82 -3.72
C ASP A 27 -17.69 4.03 -2.44
N ASP A 28 -18.16 4.96 -1.61
CA ASP A 28 -17.45 5.36 -0.39
C ASP A 28 -17.29 4.22 0.59
N GLU A 29 -18.30 3.38 0.72
CA GLU A 29 -18.24 2.25 1.66
C GLU A 29 -17.18 1.24 1.26
N LYS A 30 -17.12 0.87 -0.01
CA LYS A 30 -16.11 -0.04 -0.52
C LYS A 30 -14.72 0.58 -0.51
N PHE A 31 -14.62 1.88 -0.78
CA PHE A 31 -13.36 2.62 -0.70
C PHE A 31 -12.80 2.58 0.72
N LEU A 32 -13.64 2.90 1.71
CA LEU A 32 -13.22 2.86 3.13
C LEU A 32 -12.82 1.45 3.56
N GLY A 33 -13.54 0.43 3.09
CA GLY A 33 -13.17 -0.95 3.37
C GLY A 33 -11.80 -1.31 2.83
N ALA A 34 -11.48 -0.86 1.61
CA ALA A 34 -10.16 -1.09 1.01
C ALA A 34 -9.05 -0.39 1.81
N ILE A 35 -9.31 0.84 2.27
CA ILE A 35 -8.36 1.58 3.11
C ILE A 35 -8.09 0.82 4.41
N GLN A 36 -9.14 0.35 5.08
CA GLN A 36 -8.98 -0.39 6.33
C GLN A 36 -8.15 -1.65 6.14
N ARG A 37 -8.42 -2.41 5.07
CA ARG A 37 -7.64 -3.60 4.76
C ARG A 37 -6.21 -3.25 4.39
N PHE A 38 -6.01 -2.15 3.66
CA PHE A 38 -4.67 -1.66 3.32
C PHE A 38 -3.85 -1.36 4.57
N LEU A 39 -4.41 -0.62 5.51
CA LEU A 39 -3.70 -0.25 6.74
C LEU A 39 -3.39 -1.48 7.59
N ASP A 40 -4.32 -2.42 7.69
CA ASP A 40 -4.12 -3.66 8.42
C ASP A 40 -2.99 -4.49 7.82
N LEU A 41 -3.00 -4.65 6.50
CA LEU A 41 -1.94 -5.37 5.78
C LEU A 41 -0.61 -4.65 5.88
N TYR A 42 -0.62 -3.32 5.90
CA TYR A 42 0.60 -2.52 6.08
C TYR A 42 1.28 -2.85 7.41
N LEU A 43 0.51 -2.91 8.49
CA LEU A 43 1.06 -3.25 9.80
C LEU A 43 1.68 -4.65 9.79
N LYS A 44 1.03 -5.60 9.13
CA LYS A 44 1.55 -6.96 9.01
C LYS A 44 2.82 -6.99 8.17
N ALA A 45 2.85 -6.26 7.06
CA ALA A 45 4.04 -6.16 6.21
C ALA A 45 5.20 -5.53 6.98
N LEU A 46 4.91 -4.48 7.74
CA LEU A 46 5.93 -3.80 8.55
C LEU A 46 6.57 -4.75 9.55
N SER A 47 5.78 -5.64 10.17
CA SER A 47 6.28 -6.64 11.10
C SER A 47 7.19 -7.66 10.43
N LYS A 48 7.10 -7.84 9.11
CA LYS A 48 7.94 -8.78 8.35
C LYS A 48 9.15 -8.12 7.71
N ALA A 49 9.28 -6.81 7.80
CA ALA A 49 10.44 -6.11 7.25
C ALA A 49 11.66 -6.33 8.13
N ASN A 50 12.75 -6.80 7.52
CA ASN A 50 13.94 -7.23 8.26
C ASN A 50 14.94 -6.11 8.52
N THR A 51 14.86 -5.02 7.79
CA THR A 51 15.84 -3.93 7.87
C THR A 51 15.14 -2.59 8.00
N ASN A 52 15.88 -1.61 8.53
CA ASN A 52 15.38 -0.24 8.63
C ASN A 52 15.10 0.34 7.24
N SER A 53 15.89 -0.02 6.24
CA SER A 53 15.66 0.41 4.86
C SER A 53 14.31 -0.06 4.33
N ARG A 54 13.97 -1.33 4.57
CA ARG A 54 12.68 -1.88 4.16
C ARG A 54 11.53 -1.19 4.88
N LYS A 55 11.68 -0.93 6.19
CA LYS A 55 10.66 -0.24 6.97
C LYS A 55 10.44 1.17 6.46
N LYS A 56 11.51 1.89 6.11
CA LYS A 56 11.41 3.24 5.54
C LYS A 56 10.74 3.23 4.18
N GLU A 57 11.04 2.25 3.34
CA GLU A 57 10.40 2.11 2.03
C GLU A 57 8.90 1.84 2.17
N LEU A 58 8.52 0.97 3.11
CA LEU A 58 7.11 0.70 3.39
C LEU A 58 6.39 1.94 3.89
N ALA A 59 7.01 2.70 4.79
CA ALA A 59 6.43 3.93 5.30
C ALA A 59 6.25 4.96 4.19
N ARG A 60 7.24 5.09 3.30
CA ARG A 60 7.15 6.01 2.16
C ARG A 60 6.04 5.60 1.21
N MET A 61 5.91 4.29 0.94
CA MET A 61 4.84 3.78 0.10
C MET A 61 3.47 4.13 0.69
N LYS A 62 3.28 3.86 2.00
CA LYS A 62 2.02 4.19 2.67
C LYS A 62 1.72 5.68 2.56
N GLU A 63 2.70 6.53 2.86
CA GLU A 63 2.52 7.97 2.80
C GLU A 63 2.16 8.44 1.39
N SER A 64 2.80 7.87 0.37
CA SER A 64 2.51 8.23 -1.02
C SER A 64 1.10 7.82 -1.42
N VAL A 65 0.64 6.64 -1.01
CA VAL A 65 -0.72 6.18 -1.29
C VAL A 65 -1.74 7.10 -0.61
N LEU A 66 -1.56 7.38 0.68
CA LEU A 66 -2.48 8.22 1.42
C LEU A 66 -2.46 9.65 0.91
N ASP A 67 -1.29 10.17 0.56
CA ASP A 67 -1.16 11.51 -0.03
C ASP A 67 -1.95 11.63 -1.34
N TYR A 68 -1.89 10.60 -2.18
CA TYR A 68 -2.62 10.58 -3.44
C TYR A 68 -4.14 10.71 -3.23
N PHE A 69 -4.69 9.99 -2.26
CA PHE A 69 -6.14 9.91 -2.08
C PHE A 69 -6.71 10.96 -1.13
N PHE A 70 -5.94 11.40 -0.12
CA PHE A 70 -6.48 12.21 0.97
C PHE A 70 -5.88 13.61 1.09
N TRP A 71 -4.72 13.83 0.48
CA TRP A 71 -4.04 15.13 0.56
C TRP A 71 -3.91 15.71 -0.85
N ASP A 72 -3.05 16.69 -0.99
CA ASP A 72 -2.90 17.43 -2.24
C ASP A 72 -2.00 16.74 -3.26
N ASN A 73 -1.71 15.45 -3.06
CA ASN A 73 -0.77 14.70 -3.88
C ASN A 73 0.57 15.43 -3.98
N THR A 74 1.11 15.78 -2.80
CA THR A 74 2.36 16.54 -2.70
C THR A 74 3.51 15.85 -3.41
N TYR A 75 3.55 14.51 -3.37
CA TYR A 75 4.57 13.72 -4.04
C TYR A 75 4.32 13.56 -5.54
N LYS A 76 3.24 14.13 -6.06
CA LYS A 76 2.86 14.06 -7.47
C LYS A 76 2.86 12.63 -8.00
N SER A 77 2.32 11.71 -7.19
CA SER A 77 2.25 10.29 -7.52
C SER A 77 1.17 10.04 -8.58
N THR A 78 1.41 9.02 -9.39
CA THR A 78 0.45 8.45 -10.31
C THR A 78 0.26 6.98 -9.94
N LYS A 79 -0.75 6.33 -10.53
CA LYS A 79 -0.92 4.89 -10.32
C LYS A 79 0.35 4.12 -10.69
N ASN A 80 1.00 4.50 -11.80
CA ASN A 80 2.22 3.84 -12.25
C ASN A 80 3.38 4.08 -11.28
N SER A 81 3.54 5.30 -10.76
CA SER A 81 4.62 5.58 -9.81
C SER A 81 4.40 4.87 -8.48
N LEU A 82 3.14 4.74 -8.04
CA LEU A 82 2.83 3.97 -6.84
C LEU A 82 3.15 2.49 -7.04
N LEU A 83 2.85 1.95 -8.22
CA LEU A 83 3.18 0.56 -8.55
C LEU A 83 4.69 0.29 -8.43
N LYS A 84 5.53 1.27 -8.74
CA LYS A 84 6.99 1.11 -8.63
C LYS A 84 7.45 0.80 -7.21
N TYR A 85 6.80 1.34 -6.18
CA TYR A 85 7.13 1.01 -4.80
C TYR A 85 6.94 -0.47 -4.52
N PHE A 86 5.90 -1.06 -5.09
CA PHE A 86 5.62 -2.48 -4.90
C PHE A 86 6.59 -3.34 -5.69
N LYS A 87 6.97 -2.92 -6.89
CA LYS A 87 7.91 -3.66 -7.75
C LYS A 87 9.29 -3.80 -7.12
N VAL A 88 9.73 -2.81 -6.35
CA VAL A 88 11.02 -2.87 -5.65
C VAL A 88 11.12 -4.11 -4.77
N PHE A 89 10.00 -4.55 -4.18
CA PHE A 89 9.97 -5.70 -3.29
C PHE A 89 9.82 -7.02 -4.03
N TYR A 90 9.38 -7.01 -5.29
CA TYR A 90 9.23 -8.23 -6.10
C TYR A 90 10.54 -8.68 -6.73
N TYR A 91 11.41 -7.77 -7.01
CA TYR A 91 12.69 -7.99 -7.67
C TYR A 91 13.86 -7.55 -6.77
#